data_a392fe103b59e71629350851d4ac3a03
#
_entry.id   a392fe103b59e71629350851d4ac3a03
#
_cell.length_a   1.000
_cell.length_b   1.000
_cell.length_c   1.000
_cell.angle_alpha   90.00
_cell.angle_beta   90.00
_cell.angle_gamma   90.00
#
_symmetry.space_group_name_H-M   'P 1'
#
loop_
_entity.id
_entity.type
_entity.pdbx_description
1 polymer ?
#
loop_
_entity_poly.entity_id
_entity_poly.type
_entity_poly.pdbx_seq_one_letter_code
_entity_poly.pdbx_strand_id
1 'polypeptide(L)'
;MEDRMSMVYVRDNTDQPLTVAEIGVWKGDNAWRLMGLNLERLFLIDPYKAYKRHDQKVLDEVMGIALPKITLHPNAYKTSFIRMESVPAASLFEDEYFDYVYIDGEHTLDAVTKDLEAWWPKVKVGGYFAGHDYSASVGVMRAVDTFCEKHGLDVRSWAPVRTGDGPMHLADWLVVKEG
;
A
#
# COMPACT_ATOMS: atom_id res chain seq x y z
N MET A 1 -3.83 15.53 -9.36
CA MET A 1 -3.34 14.72 -8.20
C MET A 1 -2.21 13.87 -8.76
N GLU A 2 -0.99 14.07 -8.27
CA GLU A 2 0.19 13.36 -8.83
C GLU A 2 0.18 11.89 -8.40
N ASP A 3 0.61 10.99 -9.31
CA ASP A 3 0.75 9.57 -9.03
C ASP A 3 1.90 9.32 -8.04
N ARG A 4 1.80 8.25 -7.26
CA ARG A 4 2.87 7.76 -6.42
C ARG A 4 4.01 7.23 -7.30
N MET A 5 5.26 7.50 -6.95
CA MET A 5 6.40 7.12 -7.78
C MET A 5 6.58 5.61 -7.90
N SER A 6 6.23 4.85 -6.86
CA SER A 6 6.17 3.39 -6.93
C SER A 6 5.15 2.89 -7.96
N MET A 7 3.96 3.51 -8.04
CA MET A 7 2.96 3.17 -9.06
C MET A 7 3.43 3.52 -10.47
N VAL A 8 4.08 4.69 -10.63
CA VAL A 8 4.67 5.08 -11.93
C VAL A 8 5.67 4.02 -12.37
N TYR A 9 6.56 3.61 -11.44
CA TYR A 9 7.54 2.56 -11.73
C TYR A 9 6.87 1.24 -12.14
N VAL A 10 5.87 0.77 -11.39
CA VAL A 10 5.13 -0.46 -11.70
C VAL A 10 4.47 -0.37 -13.08
N ARG A 11 3.74 0.72 -13.35
CA ARG A 11 3.06 0.96 -14.63
C ARG A 11 4.03 0.93 -15.82
N ASP A 12 5.20 1.55 -15.66
CA ASP A 12 6.19 1.70 -16.73
C ASP A 12 7.03 0.42 -16.95
N ASN A 13 6.94 -0.57 -16.05
CA ASN A 13 7.69 -1.82 -16.10
C ASN A 13 6.82 -3.08 -16.27
N THR A 14 5.50 -2.93 -16.50
CA THR A 14 4.61 -4.06 -16.80
C THR A 14 3.46 -3.66 -17.70
N ASP A 15 3.19 -4.48 -18.72
CA ASP A 15 2.04 -4.35 -19.63
C ASP A 15 0.90 -5.30 -19.25
N GLN A 16 1.14 -6.25 -18.33
CA GLN A 16 0.15 -7.24 -17.93
C GLN A 16 -0.85 -6.66 -16.92
N PRO A 17 -2.11 -7.15 -16.96
CA PRO A 17 -3.06 -6.80 -15.91
C PRO A 17 -2.58 -7.27 -14.52
N LEU A 18 -2.70 -6.40 -13.53
CA LEU A 18 -2.15 -6.58 -12.19
C LEU A 18 -3.22 -7.03 -11.19
N THR A 19 -2.88 -8.01 -10.35
CA THR A 19 -3.57 -8.30 -9.09
C THR A 19 -2.86 -7.54 -7.97
N VAL A 20 -3.58 -6.58 -7.36
CA VAL A 20 -3.00 -5.59 -6.44
C VAL A 20 -3.65 -5.68 -5.07
N ALA A 21 -2.88 -5.46 -4.00
CA ALA A 21 -3.39 -5.19 -2.65
C ALA A 21 -2.92 -3.84 -2.14
N GLU A 22 -3.81 -3.09 -1.49
CA GLU A 22 -3.49 -1.92 -0.68
C GLU A 22 -3.83 -2.19 0.78
N ILE A 23 -2.88 -1.99 1.66
CA ILE A 23 -3.00 -2.15 3.11
C ILE A 23 -2.99 -0.77 3.76
N GLY A 24 -4.14 -0.38 4.32
CA GLY A 24 -4.40 0.98 4.75
C GLY A 24 -4.99 1.82 3.63
N VAL A 25 -6.29 2.09 3.69
CA VAL A 25 -7.05 2.77 2.62
C VAL A 25 -7.33 4.23 2.99
N TRP A 26 -7.53 4.49 4.30
CA TRP A 26 -7.84 5.82 4.82
C TRP A 26 -8.99 6.47 4.04
N LYS A 27 -8.78 7.65 3.43
CA LYS A 27 -9.80 8.37 2.64
C LYS A 27 -9.94 7.87 1.19
N GLY A 28 -9.23 6.82 0.81
CA GLY A 28 -9.30 6.21 -0.51
C GLY A 28 -8.61 7.00 -1.63
N ASP A 29 -7.72 7.95 -1.29
CA ASP A 29 -7.02 8.75 -2.32
C ASP A 29 -6.00 7.92 -3.08
N ASN A 30 -5.30 7.03 -2.40
CA ASN A 30 -4.35 6.12 -3.03
C ASN A 30 -5.07 4.97 -3.74
N ALA A 31 -6.13 4.42 -3.14
CA ALA A 31 -7.02 3.47 -3.79
C ALA A 31 -7.50 3.97 -5.15
N TRP A 32 -7.95 5.24 -5.23
CA TRP A 32 -8.39 5.85 -6.49
C TRP A 32 -7.30 5.82 -7.57
N ARG A 33 -6.03 6.07 -7.20
CA ARG A 33 -4.89 6.02 -8.13
C ARG A 33 -4.60 4.58 -8.57
N LEU A 34 -4.57 3.63 -7.61
CA LEU A 34 -4.37 2.21 -7.91
C LEU A 34 -5.44 1.68 -8.86
N MET A 35 -6.70 2.13 -8.70
CA MET A 35 -7.79 1.80 -9.60
C MET A 35 -7.58 2.29 -11.04
N GLY A 36 -6.67 3.25 -11.25
CA GLY A 36 -6.26 3.74 -12.58
C GLY A 36 -5.21 2.88 -13.28
N LEU A 37 -4.62 1.89 -12.61
CA LEU A 37 -3.67 0.97 -13.22
C LEU A 37 -4.37 -0.03 -14.15
N ASN A 38 -3.59 -0.76 -14.98
CA ASN A 38 -4.09 -1.90 -15.73
C ASN A 38 -4.35 -3.06 -14.76
N LEU A 39 -5.58 -3.15 -14.23
CA LEU A 39 -5.94 -4.10 -13.18
C LEU A 39 -6.59 -5.37 -13.73
N GLU A 40 -6.18 -6.52 -13.20
CA GLU A 40 -7.01 -7.71 -13.12
C GLU A 40 -7.94 -7.62 -11.91
N ARG A 41 -7.38 -7.39 -10.72
CA ARG A 41 -8.09 -7.24 -9.44
C ARG A 41 -7.38 -6.27 -8.52
N LEU A 42 -8.16 -5.57 -7.67
CA LEU A 42 -7.66 -4.76 -6.56
C LEU A 42 -8.35 -5.18 -5.26
N PHE A 43 -7.55 -5.42 -4.23
CA PHE A 43 -8.02 -5.67 -2.88
C PHE A 43 -7.61 -4.51 -1.98
N LEU A 44 -8.59 -3.90 -1.33
CA LEU A 44 -8.42 -2.77 -0.41
C LEU A 44 -8.67 -3.27 1.01
N ILE A 45 -7.65 -3.23 1.85
CA ILE A 45 -7.67 -3.78 3.20
C ILE A 45 -7.55 -2.64 4.22
N ASP A 46 -8.58 -2.43 5.02
CA ASP A 46 -8.58 -1.46 6.12
C ASP A 46 -9.62 -1.88 7.17
N PRO A 47 -9.26 -2.03 8.45
CA PRO A 47 -10.21 -2.39 9.50
C PRO A 47 -11.19 -1.26 9.83
N TYR A 48 -10.83 0.00 9.57
CA TYR A 48 -11.51 1.20 10.09
C TYR A 48 -11.93 1.03 11.56
N LYS A 49 -10.98 0.55 12.37
CA LYS A 49 -11.15 0.25 13.78
C LYS A 49 -10.30 1.20 14.61
N ALA A 50 -10.87 1.73 15.67
CA ALA A 50 -10.18 2.67 16.58
C ALA A 50 -8.83 2.16 17.07
N TYR A 51 -7.84 3.04 17.07
CA TYR A 51 -6.51 2.81 17.62
C TYR A 51 -5.95 4.10 18.25
N LYS A 52 -4.74 4.07 18.83
CA LYS A 52 -4.19 5.16 19.67
C LYS A 52 -4.31 6.58 19.11
N ARG A 53 -4.30 6.77 17.79
CA ARG A 53 -4.32 8.09 17.14
C ARG A 53 -5.72 8.54 16.73
N HIS A 54 -6.64 7.60 16.50
CA HIS A 54 -7.96 7.89 15.96
C HIS A 54 -9.02 7.09 16.69
N ASP A 55 -10.04 7.80 17.15
CA ASP A 55 -11.24 7.18 17.73
C ASP A 55 -12.16 6.61 16.62
N GLN A 56 -13.15 5.82 17.02
CA GLN A 56 -14.04 5.15 16.08
C GLN A 56 -14.85 6.15 15.25
N LYS A 57 -15.25 7.29 15.83
CA LYS A 57 -16.03 8.29 15.10
C LYS A 57 -15.25 8.86 13.92
N VAL A 58 -13.98 9.19 14.13
CA VAL A 58 -13.09 9.66 13.04
C VAL A 58 -12.97 8.61 11.95
N LEU A 59 -12.80 7.34 12.31
CA LEU A 59 -12.63 6.28 11.32
C LEU A 59 -13.93 5.96 10.57
N ASP A 60 -15.09 6.08 11.21
CA ASP A 60 -16.39 5.95 10.55
C ASP A 60 -16.60 7.10 9.53
N GLU A 61 -16.23 8.34 9.89
CA GLU A 61 -16.26 9.48 8.98
C GLU A 61 -15.31 9.28 7.78
N VAL A 62 -14.09 8.81 8.03
CA VAL A 62 -13.08 8.54 7.00
C VAL A 62 -13.55 7.44 6.05
N MET A 63 -14.10 6.34 6.57
CA MET A 63 -14.70 5.28 5.77
C MET A 63 -15.88 5.80 4.92
N GLY A 64 -16.71 6.69 5.50
CA GLY A 64 -17.80 7.36 4.80
C GLY A 64 -17.33 8.23 3.62
N ILE A 65 -16.08 8.70 3.62
CA ILE A 65 -15.44 9.40 2.49
C ILE A 65 -14.88 8.41 1.47
N ALA A 66 -14.22 7.35 1.95
CA ALA A 66 -13.53 6.39 1.09
C ALA A 66 -14.50 5.55 0.24
N LEU A 67 -15.54 4.98 0.85
CA LEU A 67 -16.44 4.05 0.16
C LEU A 67 -17.14 4.66 -1.06
N PRO A 68 -17.77 5.87 -1.01
CA PRO A 68 -18.33 6.50 -2.20
C PRO A 68 -17.29 6.75 -3.28
N LYS A 69 -16.08 7.19 -2.91
CA LYS A 69 -14.99 7.43 -3.85
C LYS A 69 -14.61 6.13 -4.60
N ILE A 70 -14.46 5.03 -3.89
CA ILE A 70 -14.13 3.73 -4.46
C ILE A 70 -15.27 3.21 -5.34
N THR A 71 -16.52 3.25 -4.87
CA THR A 71 -17.68 2.70 -5.58
C THR A 71 -18.07 3.47 -6.83
N LEU A 72 -17.75 4.76 -6.90
CA LEU A 72 -18.01 5.61 -8.07
C LEU A 72 -16.89 5.56 -9.13
N HIS A 73 -15.77 4.90 -8.85
CA HIS A 73 -14.69 4.77 -9.83
C HIS A 73 -15.11 3.83 -10.99
N PRO A 74 -14.74 4.13 -12.25
CA PRO A 74 -15.06 3.26 -13.40
C PRO A 74 -14.62 1.80 -13.24
N ASN A 75 -13.52 1.55 -12.51
CA ASN A 75 -12.97 0.21 -12.25
C ASN A 75 -13.42 -0.38 -10.90
N ALA A 76 -14.49 0.14 -10.28
CA ALA A 76 -15.02 -0.39 -9.02
C ALA A 76 -15.38 -1.88 -9.10
N TYR A 77 -15.82 -2.36 -10.26
CA TYR A 77 -16.16 -3.76 -10.50
C TYR A 77 -14.98 -4.74 -10.40
N LYS A 78 -13.74 -4.23 -10.47
CA LYS A 78 -12.49 -4.99 -10.26
C LYS A 78 -12.00 -4.92 -8.81
N THR A 79 -12.66 -4.16 -7.95
CA THR A 79 -12.19 -3.84 -6.61
C THR A 79 -13.00 -4.56 -5.54
N SER A 80 -12.31 -5.19 -4.60
CA SER A 80 -12.90 -5.80 -3.41
C SER A 80 -12.41 -5.07 -2.17
N PHE A 81 -13.36 -4.65 -1.31
CA PHE A 81 -13.03 -4.03 -0.04
C PHE A 81 -13.14 -5.05 1.09
N ILE A 82 -12.07 -5.20 1.89
CA ILE A 82 -11.95 -6.14 3.00
C ILE A 82 -11.78 -5.34 4.29
N ARG A 83 -12.84 -5.27 5.10
CA ARG A 83 -12.82 -4.61 6.41
C ARG A 83 -12.21 -5.53 7.46
N MET A 84 -10.88 -5.60 7.50
CA MET A 84 -10.13 -6.51 8.35
C MET A 84 -8.76 -5.90 8.71
N GLU A 85 -8.21 -6.30 9.86
CA GLU A 85 -6.83 -5.99 10.21
C GLU A 85 -5.86 -6.65 9.22
N SER A 86 -4.74 -5.98 8.94
CA SER A 86 -3.78 -6.33 7.91
C SER A 86 -3.28 -7.79 8.01
N VAL A 87 -2.71 -8.16 9.13
CA VAL A 87 -2.08 -9.48 9.31
C VAL A 87 -3.08 -10.62 9.14
N PRO A 88 -4.27 -10.62 9.79
CA PRO A 88 -5.30 -11.61 9.51
C PRO A 88 -5.77 -11.63 8.05
N ALA A 89 -5.87 -10.47 7.39
CA ALA A 89 -6.29 -10.40 6.00
C ALA A 89 -5.31 -11.09 5.05
N ALA A 90 -4.00 -11.03 5.32
CA ALA A 90 -3.00 -11.73 4.52
C ALA A 90 -3.25 -13.24 4.45
N SER A 91 -3.81 -13.84 5.50
CA SER A 91 -4.12 -15.28 5.53
C SER A 91 -5.27 -15.72 4.61
N LEU A 92 -6.01 -14.77 4.03
CA LEU A 92 -7.06 -15.05 3.04
C LEU A 92 -6.50 -15.38 1.65
N PHE A 93 -5.22 -15.12 1.43
CA PHE A 93 -4.57 -15.26 0.13
C PHE A 93 -3.47 -16.32 0.18
N GLU A 94 -3.33 -17.04 -0.93
CA GLU A 94 -2.22 -17.94 -1.13
C GLU A 94 -0.90 -17.16 -1.28
N ASP A 95 0.23 -17.84 -1.11
CA ASP A 95 1.53 -17.25 -1.39
C ASP A 95 1.66 -16.98 -2.90
N GLU A 96 2.43 -15.96 -3.26
CA GLU A 96 2.65 -15.54 -4.64
C GLU A 96 1.35 -15.20 -5.42
N TYR A 97 0.37 -14.60 -4.73
CA TYR A 97 -0.91 -14.25 -5.33
C TYR A 97 -0.90 -12.87 -6.01
N PHE A 98 -0.16 -11.89 -5.46
CA PHE A 98 -0.17 -10.50 -5.89
C PHE A 98 1.00 -10.14 -6.79
N ASP A 99 0.70 -9.40 -7.86
CA ASP A 99 1.71 -8.75 -8.69
C ASP A 99 2.26 -7.48 -8.04
N TYR A 100 1.42 -6.80 -7.23
CA TYR A 100 1.79 -5.58 -6.52
C TYR A 100 1.08 -5.48 -5.17
N VAL A 101 1.84 -5.28 -4.09
CA VAL A 101 1.33 -5.00 -2.75
C VAL A 101 1.85 -3.64 -2.29
N TYR A 102 0.94 -2.79 -1.79
CA TYR A 102 1.25 -1.45 -1.30
C TYR A 102 0.86 -1.30 0.17
N ILE A 103 1.85 -0.98 1.02
CA ILE A 103 1.70 -0.83 2.48
C ILE A 103 1.60 0.66 2.84
N ASP A 104 0.46 1.08 3.39
CA ASP A 104 0.18 2.45 3.87
C ASP A 104 -0.72 2.43 5.13
N GLY A 105 -0.48 1.48 6.02
CA GLY A 105 -1.23 1.26 7.26
C GLY A 105 -0.74 2.09 8.44
N GLU A 106 -0.65 1.49 9.64
CA GLU A 106 -0.13 2.15 10.83
C GLU A 106 1.40 2.27 10.74
N HIS A 107 1.96 3.49 10.93
CA HIS A 107 3.39 3.80 10.72
C HIS A 107 4.28 3.53 11.94
N THR A 108 3.85 2.72 12.90
CA THR A 108 4.73 2.28 14.00
C THR A 108 5.69 1.20 13.51
N LEU A 109 6.89 1.14 14.07
CA LEU A 109 7.89 0.12 13.72
C LEU A 109 7.30 -1.31 13.83
N ASP A 110 6.56 -1.60 14.91
CA ASP A 110 5.96 -2.92 15.15
C ASP A 110 4.89 -3.27 14.12
N ALA A 111 3.98 -2.33 13.79
CA ALA A 111 2.91 -2.56 12.83
C ALA A 111 3.47 -2.77 11.42
N VAL A 112 4.37 -1.89 10.96
CA VAL A 112 4.98 -2.03 9.63
C VAL A 112 5.79 -3.32 9.52
N THR A 113 6.55 -3.69 10.55
CA THR A 113 7.30 -4.96 10.54
C THR A 113 6.37 -6.16 10.37
N LYS A 114 5.23 -6.18 11.09
CA LYS A 114 4.23 -7.25 10.96
C LYS A 114 3.59 -7.29 9.57
N ASP A 115 3.29 -6.13 9.01
CA ASP A 115 2.73 -6.04 7.65
C ASP A 115 3.73 -6.56 6.61
N LEU A 116 5.00 -6.13 6.68
CA LEU A 116 6.04 -6.61 5.78
C LEU A 116 6.18 -8.14 5.81
N GLU A 117 6.26 -8.73 7.01
CA GLU A 117 6.41 -10.18 7.17
C GLU A 117 5.16 -10.96 6.70
N ALA A 118 3.96 -10.42 6.92
CA ALA A 118 2.71 -11.08 6.54
C ALA A 118 2.44 -11.01 5.02
N TRP A 119 2.77 -9.91 4.37
CA TRP A 119 2.43 -9.66 2.96
C TRP A 119 3.54 -10.04 1.99
N TRP A 120 4.82 -10.08 2.43
CA TRP A 120 5.92 -10.50 1.56
C TRP A 120 5.73 -11.87 0.90
N PRO A 121 5.31 -12.94 1.61
CA PRO A 121 5.04 -14.22 0.98
C PRO A 121 3.97 -14.13 -0.12
N LYS A 122 3.04 -13.18 -0.01
CA LYS A 122 1.91 -13.02 -0.92
C LYS A 122 2.27 -12.35 -2.24
N VAL A 123 3.44 -11.71 -2.31
CA VAL A 123 3.98 -11.12 -3.55
C VAL A 123 4.56 -12.22 -4.43
N LYS A 124 4.25 -12.22 -5.72
CA LYS A 124 4.83 -13.14 -6.72
C LYS A 124 6.34 -12.91 -6.88
N VAL A 125 7.05 -13.92 -7.32
CA VAL A 125 8.39 -13.73 -7.89
C VAL A 125 8.28 -12.82 -9.12
N GLY A 126 9.15 -11.81 -9.22
CA GLY A 126 9.06 -10.72 -10.21
C GLY A 126 8.04 -9.64 -9.86
N GLY A 127 7.27 -9.82 -8.79
CA GLY A 127 6.27 -8.84 -8.33
C GLY A 127 6.88 -7.70 -7.51
N TYR A 128 6.05 -6.71 -7.22
CA TYR A 128 6.41 -5.45 -6.59
C TYR A 128 5.87 -5.38 -5.17
N PHE A 129 6.73 -5.05 -4.22
CA PHE A 129 6.36 -4.78 -2.84
C PHE A 129 6.77 -3.37 -2.47
N ALA A 130 5.80 -2.52 -2.16
CA ALA A 130 6.04 -1.10 -1.98
C ALA A 130 5.20 -0.52 -0.84
N GLY A 131 5.44 0.75 -0.52
CA GLY A 131 4.65 1.48 0.46
C GLY A 131 5.03 2.94 0.54
N HIS A 132 4.44 3.63 1.51
CA HIS A 132 4.56 5.06 1.71
C HIS A 132 5.38 5.43 2.94
N ASP A 133 5.60 6.72 3.15
CA ASP A 133 6.20 7.33 4.35
C ASP A 133 7.64 6.90 4.68
N TYR A 134 8.40 6.38 3.74
CA TYR A 134 9.78 5.93 3.98
C TYR A 134 10.69 7.03 4.56
N SER A 135 10.57 8.26 4.08
CA SER A 135 11.38 9.37 4.56
C SER A 135 10.74 10.19 5.70
N ALA A 136 9.45 9.99 5.97
CA ALA A 136 8.69 10.78 6.93
C ALA A 136 8.54 10.11 8.29
N SER A 137 8.55 8.80 8.32
CA SER A 137 8.37 8.02 9.52
C SER A 137 9.61 7.19 9.81
N VAL A 138 10.27 7.50 10.92
CA VAL A 138 11.42 6.69 11.40
C VAL A 138 11.01 5.23 11.63
N GLY A 139 9.74 4.98 11.99
CA GLY A 139 9.20 3.63 12.17
C GLY A 139 9.14 2.87 10.85
N VAL A 140 8.62 3.50 9.78
CA VAL A 140 8.55 2.91 8.44
C VAL A 140 9.95 2.65 7.88
N MET A 141 10.83 3.68 7.88
CA MET A 141 12.18 3.55 7.35
C MET A 141 12.94 2.39 8.02
N ARG A 142 12.95 2.34 9.36
CA ARG A 142 13.65 1.27 10.09
C ARG A 142 13.07 -0.11 9.84
N ALA A 143 11.75 -0.23 9.73
CA ALA A 143 11.11 -1.51 9.43
C ALA A 143 11.52 -2.02 8.05
N VAL A 144 11.44 -1.15 7.04
CA VAL A 144 11.79 -1.49 5.65
C VAL A 144 13.27 -1.80 5.52
N ASP A 145 14.17 -0.99 6.09
CA ASP A 145 15.61 -1.23 6.03
C ASP A 145 15.99 -2.58 6.68
N THR A 146 15.48 -2.84 7.89
CA THR A 146 15.73 -4.09 8.59
C THR A 146 15.18 -5.30 7.82
N PHE A 147 14.01 -5.15 7.21
CA PHE A 147 13.40 -6.18 6.39
C PHE A 147 14.25 -6.45 5.14
N CYS A 148 14.66 -5.40 4.42
CA CYS A 148 15.48 -5.53 3.22
C CYS A 148 16.86 -6.15 3.54
N GLU A 149 17.50 -5.73 4.63
CA GLU A 149 18.76 -6.33 5.08
C GLU A 149 18.61 -7.84 5.38
N LYS A 150 17.55 -8.21 6.10
CA LYS A 150 17.25 -9.61 6.44
C LYS A 150 17.06 -10.49 5.20
N HIS A 151 16.45 -9.96 4.15
CA HIS A 151 16.11 -10.70 2.93
C HIS A 151 17.07 -10.47 1.76
N GLY A 152 18.13 -9.67 1.95
CA GLY A 152 19.11 -9.36 0.90
C GLY A 152 18.53 -8.57 -0.26
N LEU A 153 17.59 -7.64 0.01
CA LEU A 153 16.85 -6.88 -0.99
C LEU A 153 17.39 -5.45 -1.12
N ASP A 154 17.39 -4.95 -2.34
CA ASP A 154 17.71 -3.56 -2.64
C ASP A 154 16.43 -2.72 -2.65
N VAL A 155 16.31 -1.79 -1.69
CA VAL A 155 15.19 -0.86 -1.64
C VAL A 155 15.41 0.31 -2.59
N ARG A 156 14.43 0.58 -3.46
CA ARG A 156 14.31 1.83 -4.21
C ARG A 156 13.47 2.81 -3.41
N SER A 157 13.93 4.04 -3.31
CA SER A 157 13.15 5.12 -2.73
C SER A 157 13.28 6.37 -3.58
N TRP A 158 12.25 7.19 -3.60
CA TRP A 158 12.25 8.45 -4.30
C TRP A 158 12.33 9.59 -3.30
N ALA A 159 13.24 10.55 -3.55
CA ALA A 159 13.40 11.72 -2.68
C ALA A 159 12.06 12.47 -2.56
N PRO A 160 11.73 12.99 -1.36
CA PRO A 160 10.55 13.81 -1.19
C PRO A 160 10.62 15.04 -2.09
N VAL A 161 9.62 15.23 -2.94
CA VAL A 161 9.53 16.39 -3.82
C VAL A 161 8.69 17.47 -3.14
N ARG A 162 9.24 18.67 -2.95
CA ARG A 162 8.48 19.86 -2.62
C ARG A 162 7.97 20.48 -3.92
N THR A 163 6.67 20.49 -4.11
CA THR A 163 6.02 21.27 -5.17
C THR A 163 5.56 22.60 -4.58
N GLY A 164 6.40 23.65 -4.69
CA GLY A 164 6.11 24.99 -4.17
C GLY A 164 5.99 25.03 -2.64
N ASP A 165 5.03 25.84 -2.12
CA ASP A 165 4.74 25.98 -0.68
C ASP A 165 3.78 24.88 -0.14
N GLY A 166 3.51 23.84 -0.93
CA GLY A 166 2.65 22.73 -0.56
C GLY A 166 3.30 21.74 0.43
N PRO A 167 2.50 20.80 0.98
CA PRO A 167 3.02 19.76 1.85
C PRO A 167 4.06 18.92 1.09
N MET A 168 5.12 18.51 1.80
CA MET A 168 6.14 17.62 1.27
C MET A 168 5.49 16.28 0.91
N HIS A 169 5.54 15.89 -0.38
CA HIS A 169 5.16 14.53 -0.78
C HIS A 169 6.20 13.57 -0.25
N LEU A 170 5.76 12.69 0.63
CA LEU A 170 6.59 11.74 1.35
C LEU A 170 7.03 10.64 0.39
N ALA A 171 8.25 10.14 0.59
CA ALA A 171 8.84 9.17 -0.33
C ALA A 171 8.12 7.82 -0.27
N ASP A 172 7.78 7.30 -1.44
CA ASP A 172 7.48 5.88 -1.61
C ASP A 172 8.78 5.07 -1.49
N TRP A 173 8.64 3.81 -1.13
CA TRP A 173 9.67 2.78 -1.26
C TRP A 173 9.14 1.63 -2.11
N LEU A 174 10.04 0.88 -2.73
CA LEU A 174 9.71 -0.30 -3.53
C LEU A 174 10.88 -1.28 -3.53
N VAL A 175 10.55 -2.56 -3.43
CA VAL A 175 11.43 -3.68 -3.72
C VAL A 175 10.79 -4.57 -4.78
N VAL A 176 11.61 -5.26 -5.57
CA VAL A 176 11.18 -6.30 -6.50
C VAL A 176 11.51 -7.64 -5.87
N LYS A 177 10.56 -8.59 -5.86
CA LYS A 177 10.81 -9.92 -5.33
C LYS A 177 11.55 -10.75 -6.38
N GLU A 178 12.83 -10.97 -6.13
CA GLU A 178 13.66 -11.85 -6.96
C GLU A 178 13.42 -13.32 -6.61
N GLY A 179 13.67 -14.23 -7.57
CA GLY A 179 13.51 -15.67 -7.41
C GLY A 179 14.69 -16.34 -6.72
#